data_ef6d38ed8612f9e402f0f48ca0527de1
#
_entry.id   ef6d38ed8612f9e402f0f48ca0527de1
#
_cell.length_a   1.000
_cell.length_b   1.000
_cell.length_c   1.000
_cell.angle_alpha   90.00
_cell.angle_beta   90.00
_cell.angle_gamma   90.00
#
_symmetry.space_group_name_H-M   'P 1'
#
loop_
_entity.id
_entity.type
_entity.pdbx_description
1 polymer ?
#
loop_
_entity_poly.entity_id
_entity_poly.type
_entity_poly.pdbx_seq_one_letter_code
_entity_poly.pdbx_strand_id
1 'polypeptide(L)'
;MDIFHVLTLIGGLSLFLFGMNVMGQALERRAGNKLRTLLDKMTSNVFAGFLTGLGITAIIQSSSATTVMVVGFVNSGLMTLRQAINVIMGANVGTTVTAWLLSLAGIDGGTLWLELLKPSSFTPVLALAGIILYMFCKDDKKKDSGTILLGFATLMFGMETMSGAVSVLKDVPGFAELFLLFTNPILGVLVGAVLTAIIQSSSASVGILQALASTGQVSYAAAIPIIMGQNIGTCVTALLSSVGTQKNARRAAVVHLMFNVIGVVVLLAAFCVVKAVFAPAILAESATMSGIAVAHSLFNISCTAMLLPLGGWLEKLAIRLVPDGKEMPAEQPVELDERLLATPSLALGRCRAVASEMADCAMEALEGALDAFDAYTPELAERIRRDESRCDRYEDALGTYLVRLSAHQLGKDESEEATELLKTIGDLERISDHAVNVLESAEELRSKGLTFSPQAARELTVLTAAIREILGLARRAFAEKDLTAAAQVEPLEQAIDVLKEQLRTRHILRMQQGACSIEAGFVWCDLLTDLERTSDHCSNIAGCVLDAAKHDLNLHETLRAARGSDPDFHRAYQQYAEKYAL
;
A
#
# COMPACT_ATOMS: atom_id res chain seq x y z
N MET A 1 -30.26 -31.19 -15.38
CA MET A 1 -28.89 -30.63 -15.61
C MET A 1 -27.97 -31.81 -15.91
N ASP A 2 -27.40 -31.89 -17.08
CA ASP A 2 -26.42 -32.90 -17.44
C ASP A 2 -24.99 -32.44 -17.13
N ILE A 3 -24.00 -33.31 -17.34
CA ILE A 3 -22.59 -33.01 -17.04
C ILE A 3 -22.08 -31.83 -17.86
N PHE A 4 -22.59 -31.62 -19.08
CA PHE A 4 -22.14 -30.53 -19.96
C PHE A 4 -22.61 -29.16 -19.44
N HIS A 5 -23.82 -29.09 -18.87
CA HIS A 5 -24.29 -27.86 -18.22
C HIS A 5 -23.50 -27.54 -16.96
N VAL A 6 -23.08 -28.56 -16.19
CA VAL A 6 -22.17 -28.35 -15.05
C VAL A 6 -20.81 -27.83 -15.50
N LEU A 7 -20.23 -28.42 -16.55
CA LEU A 7 -18.96 -27.96 -17.12
C LEU A 7 -19.07 -26.52 -17.68
N THR A 8 -20.19 -26.21 -18.34
CA THR A 8 -20.47 -24.85 -18.84
C THR A 8 -20.60 -23.84 -17.69
N LEU A 9 -21.25 -24.23 -16.60
CA LEU A 9 -21.36 -23.38 -15.40
C LEU A 9 -20.00 -23.12 -14.77
N ILE A 10 -19.16 -24.15 -14.64
CA ILE A 10 -17.79 -24.03 -14.12
C ILE A 10 -16.95 -23.13 -15.06
N GLY A 11 -17.05 -23.33 -16.38
CA GLY A 11 -16.36 -22.49 -17.37
C GLY A 11 -16.82 -21.02 -17.30
N GLY A 12 -18.13 -20.79 -17.21
CA GLY A 12 -18.69 -19.44 -17.02
C GLY A 12 -18.22 -18.77 -15.74
N LEU A 13 -18.21 -19.50 -14.63
CA LEU A 13 -17.70 -19.02 -13.35
C LEU A 13 -16.19 -18.70 -13.42
N SER A 14 -15.42 -19.52 -14.11
CA SER A 14 -13.98 -19.29 -14.30
C SER A 14 -13.72 -18.02 -15.11
N LEU A 15 -14.44 -17.80 -16.21
CA LEU A 15 -14.35 -16.58 -17.01
C LEU A 15 -14.80 -15.35 -16.21
N PHE A 16 -15.86 -15.48 -15.46
CA PHE A 16 -16.39 -14.42 -14.58
C PHE A 16 -15.34 -14.00 -13.55
N LEU A 17 -14.74 -14.96 -12.83
CA LEU A 17 -13.72 -14.69 -11.81
C LEU A 17 -12.44 -14.11 -12.43
N PHE A 18 -12.01 -14.64 -13.58
CA PHE A 18 -10.86 -14.13 -14.32
C PHE A 18 -11.08 -12.69 -14.78
N GLY A 19 -12.23 -12.41 -15.41
CA GLY A 19 -12.58 -11.06 -15.87
C GLY A 19 -12.64 -10.05 -14.73
N MET A 20 -13.23 -10.44 -13.59
CA MET A 20 -13.30 -9.62 -12.39
C MET A 20 -11.89 -9.31 -11.84
N ASN A 21 -11.02 -10.33 -11.75
CA ASN A 21 -9.66 -10.16 -11.24
C ASN A 21 -8.81 -9.27 -12.15
N VAL A 22 -8.83 -9.52 -13.46
CA VAL A 22 -8.08 -8.73 -14.44
C VAL A 22 -8.56 -7.27 -14.49
N MET A 23 -9.88 -7.05 -14.45
CA MET A 23 -10.46 -5.72 -14.39
C MET A 23 -10.06 -4.99 -13.11
N GLY A 24 -10.15 -5.67 -11.95
CA GLY A 24 -9.79 -5.11 -10.65
C GLY A 24 -8.32 -4.67 -10.58
N GLN A 25 -7.40 -5.54 -10.99
CA GLN A 25 -5.97 -5.22 -11.04
C GLN A 25 -5.64 -4.05 -11.98
N ALA A 26 -6.29 -3.98 -13.15
CA ALA A 26 -6.08 -2.89 -14.09
C ALA A 26 -6.67 -1.57 -13.58
N LEU A 27 -7.81 -1.60 -12.87
CA LEU A 27 -8.39 -0.44 -12.19
C LEU A 27 -7.47 0.05 -11.07
N GLU A 28 -6.90 -0.86 -10.31
CA GLU A 28 -5.93 -0.54 -9.24
C GLU A 28 -4.68 0.14 -9.81
N ARG A 29 -4.03 -0.44 -10.83
CA ARG A 29 -2.88 0.19 -11.50
C ARG A 29 -3.24 1.57 -12.06
N ARG A 30 -4.41 1.69 -12.68
CA ARG A 30 -4.89 2.96 -13.24
C ARG A 30 -5.17 4.01 -12.17
N ALA A 31 -5.61 3.60 -10.99
CA ALA A 31 -5.87 4.46 -9.83
C ALA A 31 -4.56 4.90 -9.14
N GLY A 32 -3.55 4.03 -9.07
CA GLY A 32 -2.19 4.29 -8.58
C GLY A 32 -2.09 5.35 -7.48
N ASN A 33 -1.42 6.47 -7.76
CA ASN A 33 -1.21 7.58 -6.83
C ASN A 33 -2.51 8.20 -6.25
N LYS A 34 -3.66 8.09 -6.96
CA LYS A 34 -4.94 8.59 -6.41
C LYS A 34 -5.42 7.74 -5.24
N LEU A 35 -5.16 6.43 -5.28
CA LEU A 35 -5.48 5.52 -4.18
C LEU A 35 -4.67 5.91 -2.94
N ARG A 36 -3.37 6.19 -3.11
CA ARG A 36 -2.49 6.68 -2.04
C ARG A 36 -2.99 8.02 -1.46
N THR A 37 -3.33 8.99 -2.34
CA THR A 37 -3.86 10.30 -1.90
C THR A 37 -5.20 10.19 -1.16
N LEU A 38 -6.06 9.21 -1.52
CA LEU A 38 -7.29 8.92 -0.80
C LEU A 38 -6.99 8.41 0.61
N LEU A 39 -5.97 7.57 0.75
CA LEU A 39 -5.53 7.03 2.03
C LEU A 39 -4.91 8.11 2.94
N ASP A 40 -4.10 9.00 2.41
CA ASP A 40 -3.50 10.12 3.16
C ASP A 40 -4.56 11.06 3.75
N LYS A 41 -5.72 11.20 3.08
CA LYS A 41 -6.86 12.00 3.55
C LYS A 41 -7.75 11.31 4.59
N MET A 42 -7.53 10.01 4.88
CA MET A 42 -8.37 9.23 5.81
C MET A 42 -8.37 9.71 7.25
N THR A 43 -7.42 10.53 7.64
CA THR A 43 -7.17 10.88 9.04
C THR A 43 -8.11 11.94 9.60
N SER A 44 -8.91 12.63 8.78
CA SER A 44 -9.58 13.86 9.20
C SER A 44 -10.88 13.66 9.96
N ASN A 45 -11.74 12.70 9.58
CA ASN A 45 -13.02 12.45 10.27
C ASN A 45 -13.69 11.12 9.85
N VAL A 46 -14.75 10.73 10.57
CA VAL A 46 -15.54 9.49 10.36
C VAL A 46 -16.05 9.38 8.93
N PHE A 47 -16.57 10.47 8.38
CA PHE A 47 -17.19 10.49 7.04
C PHE A 47 -16.14 10.38 5.94
N ALA A 48 -14.97 11.00 6.10
CA ALA A 48 -13.85 10.87 5.17
C ALA A 48 -13.36 9.41 5.12
N GLY A 49 -13.18 8.76 6.29
CA GLY A 49 -12.81 7.35 6.36
C GLY A 49 -13.82 6.44 5.67
N PHE A 50 -15.12 6.67 5.89
CA PHE A 50 -16.19 5.94 5.23
C PHE A 50 -16.15 6.11 3.70
N LEU A 51 -16.06 7.35 3.20
CA LEU A 51 -15.99 7.62 1.76
C LEU A 51 -14.73 7.02 1.12
N THR A 52 -13.63 7.01 1.85
CA THR A 52 -12.39 6.38 1.38
C THR A 52 -12.58 4.87 1.23
N GLY A 53 -13.13 4.18 2.22
CA GLY A 53 -13.41 2.74 2.14
C GLY A 53 -14.37 2.40 0.99
N LEU A 54 -15.42 3.20 0.82
CA LEU A 54 -16.37 3.07 -0.29
C LEU A 54 -15.64 3.26 -1.64
N GLY A 55 -14.87 4.32 -1.78
CA GLY A 55 -14.17 4.66 -3.03
C GLY A 55 -13.11 3.63 -3.41
N ILE A 56 -12.29 3.20 -2.45
CA ILE A 56 -11.26 2.17 -2.66
C ILE A 56 -11.92 0.86 -3.13
N THR A 57 -12.96 0.39 -2.42
CA THR A 57 -13.64 -0.86 -2.78
C THR A 57 -14.35 -0.76 -4.12
N ALA A 58 -14.97 0.39 -4.43
CA ALA A 58 -15.59 0.61 -5.73
C ALA A 58 -14.56 0.61 -6.89
N ILE A 59 -13.33 1.08 -6.64
CA ILE A 59 -12.24 1.09 -7.62
C ILE A 59 -11.63 -0.32 -7.73
N ILE A 60 -11.21 -0.93 -6.62
CA ILE A 60 -10.55 -2.25 -6.62
C ILE A 60 -11.54 -3.38 -6.94
N GLN A 61 -12.84 -3.15 -6.79
CA GLN A 61 -13.92 -4.13 -6.97
C GLN A 61 -13.81 -5.35 -6.02
N SER A 62 -13.11 -5.19 -4.89
CA SER A 62 -12.89 -6.23 -3.89
C SER A 62 -12.88 -5.68 -2.47
N SER A 63 -13.95 -5.91 -1.72
CA SER A 63 -14.00 -5.56 -0.29
C SER A 63 -13.08 -6.44 0.56
N SER A 64 -12.87 -7.68 0.16
CA SER A 64 -11.92 -8.57 0.84
C SER A 64 -10.49 -8.01 0.75
N ALA A 65 -10.04 -7.61 -0.44
CA ALA A 65 -8.74 -6.97 -0.63
C ALA A 65 -8.63 -5.68 0.19
N THR A 66 -9.64 -4.80 0.12
CA THR A 66 -9.69 -3.56 0.91
C THR A 66 -9.60 -3.83 2.41
N THR A 67 -10.30 -4.84 2.92
CA THR A 67 -10.29 -5.16 4.36
C THR A 67 -8.96 -5.78 4.79
N VAL A 68 -8.37 -6.67 3.98
CA VAL A 68 -7.04 -7.24 4.23
C VAL A 68 -5.97 -6.14 4.28
N MET A 69 -6.04 -5.19 3.36
CA MET A 69 -5.18 -4.01 3.32
C MET A 69 -5.35 -3.15 4.59
N VAL A 70 -6.59 -2.89 5.02
CA VAL A 70 -6.86 -2.16 6.27
C VAL A 70 -6.30 -2.90 7.49
N VAL A 71 -6.41 -4.23 7.55
CA VAL A 71 -5.77 -5.06 8.58
C VAL A 71 -4.25 -4.89 8.55
N GLY A 72 -3.64 -4.87 7.36
CA GLY A 72 -2.21 -4.61 7.17
C GLY A 72 -1.79 -3.21 7.66
N PHE A 73 -2.56 -2.16 7.35
CA PHE A 73 -2.28 -0.80 7.83
C PHE A 73 -2.39 -0.66 9.34
N VAL A 74 -3.36 -1.32 9.96
CA VAL A 74 -3.47 -1.34 11.41
C VAL A 74 -2.31 -2.11 12.02
N ASN A 75 -1.87 -3.19 11.38
CA ASN A 75 -0.73 -4.00 11.80
C ASN A 75 0.58 -3.20 11.76
N SER A 76 0.81 -2.46 10.70
CA SER A 76 1.99 -1.61 10.52
C SER A 76 1.92 -0.24 11.22
N GLY A 77 0.87 0.01 12.01
CA GLY A 77 0.71 1.27 12.74
C GLY A 77 0.35 2.50 11.89
N LEU A 78 0.15 2.32 10.57
CA LEU A 78 -0.24 3.40 9.65
C LEU A 78 -1.67 3.88 9.87
N MET A 79 -2.50 3.04 10.48
CA MET A 79 -3.91 3.32 10.72
C MET A 79 -4.30 2.92 12.14
N THR A 80 -5.03 3.78 12.83
CA THR A 80 -5.63 3.44 14.12
C THR A 80 -6.83 2.51 13.94
N LEU A 81 -7.16 1.73 14.97
CA LEU A 81 -8.36 0.88 14.96
C LEU A 81 -9.64 1.69 14.66
N ARG A 82 -9.72 2.91 15.21
CA ARG A 82 -10.86 3.81 14.99
C ARG A 82 -11.04 4.22 13.53
N GLN A 83 -9.95 4.53 12.85
CA GLN A 83 -9.95 4.84 11.41
C GLN A 83 -10.33 3.62 10.59
N ALA A 84 -9.77 2.45 10.92
CA ALA A 84 -10.07 1.18 10.26
C ALA A 84 -11.56 0.84 10.28
N ILE A 85 -12.25 1.06 11.41
CA ILE A 85 -13.69 0.84 11.55
C ILE A 85 -14.47 1.61 10.47
N ASN A 86 -14.16 2.90 10.29
CA ASN A 86 -14.88 3.73 9.32
C ASN A 86 -14.64 3.28 7.88
N VAL A 87 -13.39 2.91 7.56
CA VAL A 87 -13.02 2.41 6.22
C VAL A 87 -13.69 1.07 5.92
N ILE A 88 -13.71 0.13 6.88
CA ILE A 88 -14.37 -1.17 6.74
C ILE A 88 -15.88 -1.00 6.48
N MET A 89 -16.54 -0.08 7.18
CA MET A 89 -17.95 0.22 6.94
C MET A 89 -18.18 0.79 5.53
N GLY A 90 -17.29 1.65 5.06
CA GLY A 90 -17.33 2.17 3.69
C GLY A 90 -17.11 1.08 2.64
N ALA A 91 -16.16 0.18 2.90
CA ALA A 91 -15.86 -0.94 2.01
C ALA A 91 -17.05 -1.87 1.80
N ASN A 92 -17.84 -2.15 2.84
CA ASN A 92 -19.06 -2.96 2.72
C ASN A 92 -20.08 -2.31 1.78
N VAL A 93 -20.28 -0.99 1.85
CA VAL A 93 -21.16 -0.28 0.91
C VAL A 93 -20.55 -0.26 -0.49
N GLY A 94 -19.22 -0.07 -0.62
CA GLY A 94 -18.51 -0.10 -1.91
C GLY A 94 -18.68 -1.39 -2.70
N THR A 95 -18.83 -2.54 -2.01
CA THR A 95 -19.08 -3.84 -2.64
C THR A 95 -20.37 -3.85 -3.47
N THR A 96 -21.35 -3.04 -3.11
CA THR A 96 -22.63 -3.00 -3.82
C THR A 96 -22.50 -2.49 -5.25
N VAL A 97 -21.47 -1.73 -5.56
CA VAL A 97 -21.17 -1.26 -6.93
C VAL A 97 -20.99 -2.45 -7.88
N THR A 98 -20.31 -3.51 -7.41
CA THR A 98 -20.15 -4.73 -8.21
C THR A 98 -21.50 -5.40 -8.51
N ALA A 99 -22.40 -5.48 -7.52
CA ALA A 99 -23.73 -6.04 -7.72
C ALA A 99 -24.54 -5.27 -8.78
N TRP A 100 -24.38 -3.93 -8.83
CA TRP A 100 -24.99 -3.11 -9.87
C TRP A 100 -24.37 -3.34 -11.24
N LEU A 101 -23.05 -3.45 -11.34
CA LEU A 101 -22.37 -3.79 -12.61
C LEU A 101 -22.86 -5.13 -13.15
N LEU A 102 -22.99 -6.15 -12.27
CA LEU A 102 -23.48 -7.47 -12.66
C LEU A 102 -24.96 -7.45 -13.06
N SER A 103 -25.76 -6.59 -12.44
CA SER A 103 -27.19 -6.47 -12.73
C SER A 103 -27.48 -6.00 -14.17
N LEU A 104 -26.49 -5.39 -14.84
CA LEU A 104 -26.58 -5.02 -16.24
C LEU A 104 -26.86 -6.23 -17.14
N ALA A 105 -26.36 -7.42 -16.75
CA ALA A 105 -26.63 -8.68 -17.49
C ALA A 105 -28.11 -9.09 -17.53
N GLY A 106 -28.92 -8.55 -16.62
CA GLY A 106 -30.37 -8.81 -16.53
C GLY A 106 -31.25 -7.77 -17.22
N ILE A 107 -30.68 -6.88 -18.04
CA ILE A 107 -31.46 -5.89 -18.80
C ILE A 107 -32.18 -6.61 -19.95
N ASP A 108 -33.50 -6.71 -19.84
CA ASP A 108 -34.40 -7.18 -20.90
C ASP A 108 -35.30 -6.07 -21.41
N GLY A 109 -35.37 -5.89 -22.73
CA GLY A 109 -36.22 -4.86 -23.31
C GLY A 109 -36.54 -5.12 -24.77
N GLY A 110 -37.77 -4.79 -25.18
CA GLY A 110 -38.26 -4.95 -26.55
C GLY A 110 -38.06 -3.73 -27.44
N THR A 111 -37.31 -2.69 -27.00
CA THR A 111 -37.00 -1.53 -27.83
C THR A 111 -35.54 -1.55 -28.27
N LEU A 112 -35.26 -1.05 -29.48
CA LEU A 112 -33.91 -1.05 -30.07
C LEU A 112 -32.85 -0.42 -29.13
N TRP A 113 -33.20 0.64 -28.40
CA TRP A 113 -32.32 1.30 -27.45
C TRP A 113 -31.98 0.43 -26.24
N LEU A 114 -32.96 -0.34 -25.73
CA LEU A 114 -32.73 -1.26 -24.63
C LEU A 114 -31.93 -2.49 -25.08
N GLU A 115 -32.11 -2.93 -26.34
CA GLU A 115 -31.30 -4.01 -26.93
C GLU A 115 -29.83 -3.60 -27.10
N LEU A 116 -29.56 -2.37 -27.46
CA LEU A 116 -28.19 -1.83 -27.52
C LEU A 116 -27.52 -1.70 -26.16
N LEU A 117 -28.31 -1.53 -25.09
CA LEU A 117 -27.81 -1.48 -23.71
C LEU A 117 -27.64 -2.86 -23.06
N LYS A 118 -28.07 -3.94 -23.72
CA LYS A 118 -27.79 -5.31 -23.24
C LYS A 118 -26.29 -5.59 -23.30
N PRO A 119 -25.70 -6.22 -22.26
CA PRO A 119 -24.29 -6.62 -22.27
C PRO A 119 -23.90 -7.43 -23.50
N SER A 120 -24.74 -8.36 -23.95
CA SER A 120 -24.53 -9.15 -25.17
C SER A 120 -24.31 -8.30 -26.44
N SER A 121 -24.86 -7.07 -26.47
CA SER A 121 -24.75 -6.17 -27.62
C SER A 121 -23.52 -5.26 -27.56
N PHE A 122 -23.25 -4.62 -26.41
CA PHE A 122 -22.16 -3.66 -26.31
C PHE A 122 -20.82 -4.27 -25.84
N THR A 123 -20.85 -5.39 -25.13
CA THR A 123 -19.64 -6.06 -24.60
C THR A 123 -18.66 -6.47 -25.70
N PRO A 124 -19.08 -7.01 -26.89
CA PRO A 124 -18.17 -7.30 -27.96
C PRO A 124 -17.46 -6.05 -28.51
N VAL A 125 -18.16 -4.90 -28.53
CA VAL A 125 -17.57 -3.62 -28.95
C VAL A 125 -16.54 -3.15 -27.93
N LEU A 126 -16.83 -3.28 -26.64
CA LEU A 126 -15.86 -2.98 -25.58
C LEU A 126 -14.65 -3.91 -25.65
N ALA A 127 -14.86 -5.20 -25.91
CA ALA A 127 -13.77 -6.16 -26.10
C ALA A 127 -12.87 -5.78 -27.27
N LEU A 128 -13.46 -5.38 -28.42
CA LEU A 128 -12.70 -4.91 -29.57
C LEU A 128 -11.93 -3.63 -29.26
N ALA A 129 -12.57 -2.64 -28.63
CA ALA A 129 -11.90 -1.42 -28.22
C ALA A 129 -10.77 -1.72 -27.21
N GLY A 130 -11.04 -2.62 -26.25
CA GLY A 130 -10.08 -3.07 -25.25
C GLY A 130 -8.84 -3.71 -25.86
N ILE A 131 -9.01 -4.66 -26.81
CA ILE A 131 -7.87 -5.32 -27.46
C ILE A 131 -7.06 -4.35 -28.32
N ILE A 132 -7.72 -3.40 -28.98
CA ILE A 132 -7.03 -2.36 -29.76
C ILE A 132 -6.16 -1.50 -28.83
N LEU A 133 -6.69 -1.02 -27.71
CA LEU A 133 -5.93 -0.23 -26.74
C LEU A 133 -4.77 -1.04 -26.14
N TYR A 134 -4.99 -2.32 -25.82
CA TYR A 134 -4.00 -3.19 -25.21
C TYR A 134 -2.84 -3.51 -26.17
N MET A 135 -3.14 -3.83 -27.43
CA MET A 135 -2.12 -4.29 -28.40
C MET A 135 -1.40 -3.14 -29.13
N PHE A 136 -2.10 -2.06 -29.45
CA PHE A 136 -1.57 -1.03 -30.35
C PHE A 136 -1.16 0.26 -29.66
N CYS A 137 -1.56 0.51 -28.40
CA CYS A 137 -1.09 1.67 -27.65
C CYS A 137 0.24 1.36 -26.97
N LYS A 138 1.15 2.34 -26.98
CA LYS A 138 2.44 2.27 -26.27
C LYS A 138 2.34 2.78 -24.82
N ASP A 139 1.37 3.63 -24.54
CA ASP A 139 1.12 4.24 -23.23
C ASP A 139 0.48 3.20 -22.29
N ASP A 140 1.14 2.93 -21.16
CA ASP A 140 0.69 1.94 -20.17
C ASP A 140 -0.68 2.29 -19.58
N LYS A 141 -0.99 3.58 -19.39
CA LYS A 141 -2.31 4.02 -18.93
C LYS A 141 -3.42 3.68 -19.92
N LYS A 142 -3.12 3.71 -21.22
CA LYS A 142 -4.07 3.28 -22.27
C LYS A 142 -4.19 1.77 -22.33
N LYS A 143 -3.08 1.03 -22.12
CA LYS A 143 -3.11 -0.44 -22.02
C LYS A 143 -3.94 -0.89 -20.82
N ASP A 144 -3.78 -0.26 -19.66
CA ASP A 144 -4.62 -0.53 -18.48
C ASP A 144 -6.10 -0.27 -18.78
N SER A 145 -6.42 0.83 -19.46
CA SER A 145 -7.80 1.08 -19.91
C SER A 145 -8.31 -0.01 -20.85
N GLY A 146 -7.46 -0.51 -21.76
CA GLY A 146 -7.75 -1.66 -22.60
C GLY A 146 -8.02 -2.93 -21.79
N THR A 147 -7.19 -3.20 -20.79
CA THR A 147 -7.32 -4.34 -19.88
C THR A 147 -8.60 -4.26 -19.04
N ILE A 148 -9.00 -3.06 -18.60
CA ILE A 148 -10.28 -2.84 -17.89
C ILE A 148 -11.45 -3.23 -18.79
N LEU A 149 -11.45 -2.77 -20.05
CA LEU A 149 -12.53 -3.08 -21.00
C LEU A 149 -12.59 -4.58 -21.32
N LEU A 150 -11.44 -5.23 -21.51
CA LEU A 150 -11.34 -6.67 -21.74
C LEU A 150 -11.79 -7.48 -20.53
N GLY A 151 -11.36 -7.09 -19.33
CA GLY A 151 -11.77 -7.73 -18.07
C GLY A 151 -13.27 -7.62 -17.85
N PHE A 152 -13.86 -6.44 -18.07
CA PHE A 152 -15.31 -6.24 -18.03
C PHE A 152 -16.04 -7.10 -19.08
N ALA A 153 -15.55 -7.16 -20.29
CA ALA A 153 -16.15 -7.99 -21.34
C ALA A 153 -16.11 -9.48 -20.95
N THR A 154 -14.96 -9.97 -20.48
CA THR A 154 -14.80 -11.37 -20.04
C THR A 154 -15.71 -11.69 -18.86
N LEU A 155 -15.85 -10.77 -17.90
CA LEU A 155 -16.75 -10.89 -16.76
C LEU A 155 -18.22 -11.04 -17.23
N MET A 156 -18.67 -10.20 -18.17
CA MET A 156 -20.03 -10.25 -18.71
C MET A 156 -20.29 -11.54 -19.51
N PHE A 157 -19.34 -11.99 -20.33
CA PHE A 157 -19.44 -13.29 -21.01
C PHE A 157 -19.52 -14.46 -20.03
N GLY A 158 -18.73 -14.41 -18.94
CA GLY A 158 -18.81 -15.39 -17.87
C GLY A 158 -20.19 -15.42 -17.21
N MET A 159 -20.78 -14.24 -16.94
CA MET A 159 -22.11 -14.09 -16.35
C MET A 159 -23.21 -14.65 -17.28
N GLU A 160 -23.15 -14.31 -18.57
CA GLU A 160 -24.09 -14.82 -19.58
C GLU A 160 -23.98 -16.34 -19.71
N THR A 161 -22.77 -16.88 -19.75
CA THR A 161 -22.50 -18.32 -19.80
C THR A 161 -23.06 -19.03 -18.57
N MET A 162 -22.88 -18.48 -17.36
CA MET A 162 -23.47 -19.03 -16.14
C MET A 162 -24.99 -19.01 -16.20
N SER A 163 -25.60 -17.88 -16.56
CA SER A 163 -27.06 -17.73 -16.67
C SER A 163 -27.64 -18.70 -17.69
N GLY A 164 -26.97 -18.89 -18.84
CA GLY A 164 -27.36 -19.88 -19.84
C GLY A 164 -27.30 -21.33 -19.31
N ALA A 165 -26.19 -21.67 -18.61
CA ALA A 165 -26.03 -23.01 -18.04
C ALA A 165 -27.07 -23.36 -16.99
N VAL A 166 -27.48 -22.40 -16.16
CA VAL A 166 -28.52 -22.63 -15.11
C VAL A 166 -29.95 -22.50 -15.63
N SER A 167 -30.15 -21.94 -16.82
CA SER A 167 -31.50 -21.75 -17.38
C SER A 167 -32.31 -23.05 -17.50
N VAL A 168 -31.61 -24.16 -17.75
CA VAL A 168 -32.20 -25.51 -17.83
C VAL A 168 -32.82 -25.97 -16.49
N LEU A 169 -32.42 -25.38 -15.38
CA LEU A 169 -32.93 -25.70 -14.05
C LEU A 169 -34.40 -25.28 -13.87
N LYS A 170 -34.94 -24.40 -14.71
CA LYS A 170 -36.34 -24.02 -14.72
C LYS A 170 -37.27 -25.25 -14.87
N ASP A 171 -36.82 -26.20 -15.68
CA ASP A 171 -37.63 -27.36 -16.08
C ASP A 171 -37.31 -28.60 -15.23
N VAL A 172 -36.44 -28.49 -14.22
CA VAL A 172 -36.08 -29.61 -13.34
C VAL A 172 -37.08 -29.72 -12.21
N PRO A 173 -37.86 -30.83 -12.14
CA PRO A 173 -38.77 -31.08 -11.02
C PRO A 173 -37.98 -31.08 -9.69
N GLY A 174 -38.50 -30.38 -8.67
CA GLY A 174 -37.86 -30.28 -7.35
C GLY A 174 -36.82 -29.17 -7.20
N PHE A 175 -36.36 -28.50 -8.29
CA PHE A 175 -35.45 -27.36 -8.17
C PHE A 175 -36.10 -26.17 -7.45
N ALA A 176 -37.35 -25.85 -7.82
CA ALA A 176 -38.15 -24.85 -7.12
C ALA A 176 -38.39 -25.22 -5.64
N GLU A 177 -38.60 -26.50 -5.34
CA GLU A 177 -38.78 -27.00 -3.98
C GLU A 177 -37.53 -26.83 -3.13
N LEU A 178 -36.34 -26.98 -3.72
CA LEU A 178 -35.08 -26.71 -3.04
C LEU A 178 -34.98 -25.24 -2.61
N PHE A 179 -35.41 -24.29 -3.45
CA PHE A 179 -35.42 -22.87 -3.08
C PHE A 179 -36.49 -22.52 -2.04
N LEU A 180 -37.55 -23.30 -1.94
CA LEU A 180 -38.53 -23.15 -0.86
C LEU A 180 -37.91 -23.41 0.52
N LEU A 181 -36.92 -24.29 0.65
CA LEU A 181 -36.18 -24.50 1.89
C LEU A 181 -35.46 -23.21 2.33
N PHE A 182 -34.92 -22.44 1.37
CA PHE A 182 -34.21 -21.19 1.65
C PHE A 182 -35.14 -20.00 1.93
N THR A 183 -36.46 -20.18 1.81
CA THR A 183 -37.43 -19.21 2.34
C THR A 183 -37.45 -19.19 3.87
N ASN A 184 -36.86 -20.20 4.53
CA ASN A 184 -36.50 -20.13 5.93
C ASN A 184 -35.31 -19.13 6.07
N PRO A 185 -35.50 -17.99 6.74
CA PRO A 185 -34.50 -16.94 6.77
C PRO A 185 -33.14 -17.38 7.36
N ILE A 186 -33.17 -18.27 8.35
CA ILE A 186 -31.95 -18.76 9.01
C ILE A 186 -31.15 -19.65 8.04
N LEU A 187 -31.81 -20.55 7.31
CA LEU A 187 -31.16 -21.40 6.31
C LEU A 187 -30.60 -20.56 5.15
N GLY A 188 -31.34 -19.54 4.71
CA GLY A 188 -30.88 -18.62 3.69
C GLY A 188 -29.57 -17.90 4.10
N VAL A 189 -29.52 -17.36 5.32
CA VAL A 189 -28.32 -16.74 5.88
C VAL A 189 -27.17 -17.76 5.96
N LEU A 190 -27.43 -18.97 6.46
CA LEU A 190 -26.37 -19.99 6.59
C LEU A 190 -25.78 -20.37 5.23
N VAL A 191 -26.62 -20.61 4.23
CA VAL A 191 -26.17 -20.95 2.86
C VAL A 191 -25.36 -19.83 2.24
N GLY A 192 -25.84 -18.57 2.35
CA GLY A 192 -25.09 -17.41 1.87
C GLY A 192 -23.74 -17.26 2.55
N ALA A 193 -23.69 -17.45 3.88
CA ALA A 193 -22.44 -17.35 4.65
C ALA A 193 -21.44 -18.45 4.28
N VAL A 194 -21.89 -19.71 4.22
CA VAL A 194 -21.00 -20.84 3.90
C VAL A 194 -20.49 -20.75 2.46
N LEU A 195 -21.37 -20.45 1.50
CA LEU A 195 -20.97 -20.31 0.09
C LEU A 195 -19.90 -19.22 -0.08
N THR A 196 -20.13 -18.06 0.52
CA THR A 196 -19.17 -16.95 0.41
C THR A 196 -17.87 -17.23 1.17
N ALA A 197 -17.94 -17.89 2.32
CA ALA A 197 -16.74 -18.29 3.07
C ALA A 197 -15.85 -19.28 2.29
N ILE A 198 -16.47 -20.19 1.51
CA ILE A 198 -15.73 -21.14 0.65
C ILE A 198 -15.13 -20.41 -0.56
N ILE A 199 -15.91 -19.59 -1.25
CA ILE A 199 -15.47 -18.85 -2.45
C ILE A 199 -14.51 -17.70 -2.09
N GLN A 200 -14.61 -17.16 -0.87
CA GLN A 200 -13.87 -15.99 -0.37
C GLN A 200 -14.07 -14.71 -1.21
N SER A 201 -15.16 -14.65 -1.97
CA SER A 201 -15.56 -13.51 -2.80
C SER A 201 -17.04 -13.27 -2.74
N SER A 202 -17.45 -12.18 -2.11
CA SER A 202 -18.86 -11.77 -2.05
C SER A 202 -19.40 -11.39 -3.43
N SER A 203 -18.58 -10.74 -4.26
CA SER A 203 -18.96 -10.38 -5.63
C SER A 203 -19.27 -11.62 -6.47
N ALA A 204 -18.44 -12.68 -6.35
CA ALA A 204 -18.69 -13.96 -7.02
C ALA A 204 -19.96 -14.63 -6.49
N SER A 205 -20.16 -14.64 -5.18
CA SER A 205 -21.34 -15.22 -4.55
C SER A 205 -22.62 -14.50 -4.95
N VAL A 206 -22.61 -13.16 -5.01
CA VAL A 206 -23.74 -12.36 -5.52
C VAL A 206 -23.98 -12.64 -7.01
N GLY A 207 -22.92 -12.73 -7.82
CA GLY A 207 -23.03 -13.08 -9.24
C GLY A 207 -23.70 -14.45 -9.48
N ILE A 208 -23.33 -15.46 -8.69
CA ILE A 208 -23.98 -16.78 -8.72
C ILE A 208 -25.47 -16.65 -8.36
N LEU A 209 -25.81 -15.90 -7.30
CA LEU A 209 -27.18 -15.67 -6.91
C LEU A 209 -27.98 -14.95 -8.02
N GLN A 210 -27.40 -13.95 -8.66
CA GLN A 210 -28.01 -13.23 -9.79
C GLN A 210 -28.20 -14.14 -11.00
N ALA A 211 -27.23 -15.00 -11.31
CA ALA A 211 -27.36 -16.00 -12.37
C ALA A 211 -28.49 -17.00 -12.07
N LEU A 212 -28.58 -17.48 -10.84
CA LEU A 212 -29.70 -18.36 -10.41
C LEU A 212 -31.04 -17.63 -10.45
N ALA A 213 -31.08 -16.35 -10.09
CA ALA A 213 -32.31 -15.54 -10.14
C ALA A 213 -32.83 -15.39 -11.58
N SER A 214 -31.96 -15.41 -12.62
CA SER A 214 -32.39 -15.40 -14.02
C SER A 214 -33.24 -16.60 -14.42
N THR A 215 -33.23 -17.68 -13.63
CA THR A 215 -34.14 -18.83 -13.82
C THR A 215 -35.60 -18.51 -13.51
N GLY A 216 -35.86 -17.41 -12.78
CA GLY A 216 -37.19 -17.06 -12.28
C GLY A 216 -37.70 -17.90 -11.10
N GLN A 217 -36.87 -18.82 -10.57
CA GLN A 217 -37.25 -19.73 -9.46
C GLN A 217 -36.83 -19.19 -8.08
N VAL A 218 -35.96 -18.19 -8.03
CA VAL A 218 -35.50 -17.60 -6.76
C VAL A 218 -36.42 -16.44 -6.37
N SER A 219 -37.17 -16.59 -5.28
CA SER A 219 -38.02 -15.50 -4.76
C SER A 219 -37.19 -14.50 -3.94
N TYR A 220 -37.69 -13.25 -3.79
CA TYR A 220 -37.09 -12.28 -2.86
C TYR A 220 -37.06 -12.79 -1.41
N ALA A 221 -38.06 -13.62 -1.01
CA ALA A 221 -38.06 -14.21 0.32
C ALA A 221 -36.86 -15.13 0.59
N ALA A 222 -36.30 -15.75 -0.46
CA ALA A 222 -35.07 -16.54 -0.37
C ALA A 222 -33.81 -15.70 -0.62
N ALA A 223 -33.84 -14.82 -1.62
CA ALA A 223 -32.66 -14.03 -2.03
C ALA A 223 -32.15 -13.08 -0.92
N ILE A 224 -33.07 -12.38 -0.22
CA ILE A 224 -32.69 -11.39 0.81
C ILE A 224 -31.91 -12.02 1.97
N PRO A 225 -32.36 -13.12 2.62
CA PRO A 225 -31.56 -13.78 3.65
C PRO A 225 -30.22 -14.33 3.15
N ILE A 226 -30.16 -14.85 1.91
CA ILE A 226 -28.92 -15.33 1.31
C ILE A 226 -27.92 -14.16 1.18
N ILE A 227 -28.34 -12.99 0.70
CA ILE A 227 -27.52 -11.77 0.60
C ILE A 227 -26.98 -11.37 1.98
N MET A 228 -27.83 -11.40 3.01
CA MET A 228 -27.40 -11.11 4.38
C MET A 228 -26.29 -12.07 4.83
N GLY A 229 -26.43 -13.37 4.53
CA GLY A 229 -25.43 -14.39 4.84
C GLY A 229 -24.12 -14.17 4.08
N GLN A 230 -24.18 -13.79 2.81
CA GLN A 230 -22.99 -13.52 1.98
C GLN A 230 -22.09 -12.47 2.61
N ASN A 231 -22.65 -11.45 3.26
CA ASN A 231 -21.88 -10.42 3.95
C ASN A 231 -21.12 -10.98 5.19
N ILE A 232 -21.72 -11.93 5.93
CA ILE A 232 -21.00 -12.62 7.02
C ILE A 232 -19.87 -13.48 6.45
N GLY A 233 -20.12 -14.23 5.36
CA GLY A 233 -19.12 -15.09 4.73
C GLY A 233 -17.88 -14.35 4.27
N THR A 234 -18.02 -13.11 3.83
CA THR A 234 -16.90 -12.24 3.42
C THR A 234 -15.91 -11.97 4.57
N CYS A 235 -16.38 -12.00 5.83
CA CYS A 235 -15.52 -11.71 6.98
C CYS A 235 -14.45 -12.79 7.22
N VAL A 236 -14.62 -13.99 6.70
CA VAL A 236 -13.68 -15.11 6.86
C VAL A 236 -12.31 -14.74 6.29
N THR A 237 -12.25 -14.06 5.16
CA THR A 237 -10.98 -13.61 4.55
C THR A 237 -10.21 -12.66 5.47
N ALA A 238 -10.89 -11.67 6.06
CA ALA A 238 -10.29 -10.74 7.00
C ALA A 238 -9.81 -11.45 8.28
N LEU A 239 -10.59 -12.40 8.80
CA LEU A 239 -10.18 -13.18 9.98
C LEU A 239 -8.95 -14.04 9.69
N LEU A 240 -8.91 -14.75 8.57
CA LEU A 240 -7.76 -15.54 8.16
C LEU A 240 -6.51 -14.66 7.98
N SER A 241 -6.66 -13.49 7.35
CA SER A 241 -5.56 -12.56 7.16
C SER A 241 -5.05 -11.96 8.48
N SER A 242 -5.86 -11.94 9.53
CA SER A 242 -5.46 -11.40 10.83
C SER A 242 -4.70 -12.40 11.73
N VAL A 243 -4.56 -13.65 11.30
CA VAL A 243 -3.79 -14.67 12.05
C VAL A 243 -2.31 -14.28 12.04
N GLY A 244 -1.68 -14.29 13.21
CA GLY A 244 -0.28 -13.91 13.38
C GLY A 244 -0.01 -12.41 13.44
N THR A 245 -1.03 -11.54 13.35
CA THR A 245 -0.87 -10.09 13.43
C THR A 245 -0.91 -9.56 14.86
N GLN A 246 -0.54 -8.28 15.01
CA GLN A 246 -0.72 -7.52 16.25
C GLN A 246 -2.20 -7.43 16.65
N LYS A 247 -2.44 -7.15 17.94
CA LYS A 247 -3.79 -7.13 18.54
C LYS A 247 -4.76 -6.18 17.83
N ASN A 248 -4.31 -4.98 17.47
CA ASN A 248 -5.18 -4.00 16.82
C ASN A 248 -5.60 -4.45 15.41
N ALA A 249 -4.73 -5.12 14.67
CA ALA A 249 -5.06 -5.72 13.37
C ALA A 249 -6.11 -6.84 13.53
N ARG A 250 -5.95 -7.72 14.52
CA ARG A 250 -6.97 -8.74 14.86
C ARG A 250 -8.28 -8.10 15.29
N ARG A 251 -8.24 -7.00 16.06
CA ARG A 251 -9.43 -6.22 16.43
C ARG A 251 -10.15 -5.66 15.21
N ALA A 252 -9.42 -5.19 14.20
CA ALA A 252 -10.02 -4.69 12.96
C ALA A 252 -10.78 -5.80 12.21
N ALA A 253 -10.21 -7.01 12.10
CA ALA A 253 -10.90 -8.17 11.52
C ALA A 253 -12.13 -8.58 12.32
N VAL A 254 -12.06 -8.56 13.66
CA VAL A 254 -13.20 -8.84 14.56
C VAL A 254 -14.28 -7.77 14.41
N VAL A 255 -13.94 -6.50 14.25
CA VAL A 255 -14.91 -5.44 13.96
C VAL A 255 -15.66 -5.70 12.67
N HIS A 256 -14.98 -6.12 11.60
CA HIS A 256 -15.63 -6.48 10.33
C HIS A 256 -16.67 -7.58 10.53
N LEU A 257 -16.31 -8.65 11.28
CA LEU A 257 -17.25 -9.71 11.62
C LEU A 257 -18.42 -9.17 12.46
N MET A 258 -18.14 -8.41 13.53
CA MET A 258 -19.19 -7.90 14.43
C MET A 258 -20.16 -6.96 13.70
N PHE A 259 -19.64 -6.09 12.82
CA PHE A 259 -20.46 -5.21 12.00
C PHE A 259 -21.48 -6.02 11.18
N ASN A 260 -21.02 -7.05 10.46
CA ASN A 260 -21.89 -7.86 9.61
C ASN A 260 -22.84 -8.74 10.44
N VAL A 261 -22.38 -9.37 11.52
CA VAL A 261 -23.21 -10.22 12.36
C VAL A 261 -24.32 -9.41 13.04
N ILE A 262 -24.00 -8.26 13.64
CA ILE A 262 -24.99 -7.38 14.28
C ILE A 262 -25.99 -6.87 13.24
N GLY A 263 -25.49 -6.41 12.07
CA GLY A 263 -26.33 -5.98 10.97
C GLY A 263 -27.31 -7.05 10.52
N VAL A 264 -26.80 -8.28 10.33
CA VAL A 264 -27.67 -9.43 9.95
C VAL A 264 -28.67 -9.73 11.04
N VAL A 265 -28.29 -9.83 12.31
CA VAL A 265 -29.23 -10.15 13.40
C VAL A 265 -30.36 -9.12 13.47
N VAL A 266 -30.03 -7.82 13.42
CA VAL A 266 -31.06 -6.76 13.52
C VAL A 266 -31.94 -6.70 12.28
N LEU A 267 -31.34 -6.71 11.08
CA LEU A 267 -32.11 -6.57 9.84
C LEU A 267 -32.86 -7.87 9.47
N LEU A 268 -32.33 -9.05 9.84
CA LEU A 268 -33.06 -10.31 9.70
C LEU A 268 -34.28 -10.36 10.63
N ALA A 269 -34.14 -9.90 11.88
CA ALA A 269 -35.28 -9.78 12.79
C ALA A 269 -36.37 -8.84 12.22
N ALA A 270 -35.93 -7.66 11.71
CA ALA A 270 -36.84 -6.73 11.04
C ALA A 270 -37.51 -7.35 9.80
N PHE A 271 -36.76 -8.08 8.97
CA PHE A 271 -37.26 -8.82 7.81
C PHE A 271 -38.32 -9.86 8.22
N CYS A 272 -38.04 -10.63 9.27
CA CYS A 272 -38.99 -11.64 9.79
C CYS A 272 -40.28 -10.99 10.28
N VAL A 273 -40.20 -9.85 10.98
CA VAL A 273 -41.38 -9.08 11.43
C VAL A 273 -42.17 -8.56 10.23
N VAL A 274 -41.51 -7.95 9.26
CA VAL A 274 -42.17 -7.45 8.04
C VAL A 274 -42.83 -8.59 7.27
N LYS A 275 -42.14 -9.73 7.12
CA LYS A 275 -42.70 -10.93 6.46
C LYS A 275 -43.93 -11.48 7.20
N ALA A 276 -43.88 -11.52 8.54
CA ALA A 276 -44.96 -12.10 9.34
C ALA A 276 -46.18 -11.16 9.47
N VAL A 277 -45.97 -9.85 9.61
CA VAL A 277 -47.04 -8.86 9.89
C VAL A 277 -47.67 -8.31 8.61
N PHE A 278 -46.81 -7.94 7.64
CA PHE A 278 -47.26 -7.24 6.42
C PHE A 278 -47.38 -8.18 5.21
N ALA A 279 -46.69 -9.32 5.22
CA ALA A 279 -46.65 -10.30 4.14
C ALA A 279 -46.60 -9.69 2.73
N PRO A 280 -45.60 -8.80 2.43
CA PRO A 280 -45.57 -8.06 1.18
C PRO A 280 -45.55 -9.02 -0.02
N ALA A 281 -46.41 -8.80 -1.01
CA ALA A 281 -46.51 -9.65 -2.20
C ALA A 281 -45.16 -9.79 -2.94
N ILE A 282 -44.37 -8.75 -2.96
CA ILE A 282 -43.03 -8.75 -3.59
C ILE A 282 -42.11 -9.86 -3.06
N LEU A 283 -42.27 -10.31 -1.83
CA LEU A 283 -41.47 -11.40 -1.27
C LEU A 283 -41.71 -12.75 -1.95
N ALA A 284 -42.90 -12.95 -2.52
CA ALA A 284 -43.26 -14.13 -3.27
C ALA A 284 -42.87 -14.02 -4.77
N GLU A 285 -42.57 -12.81 -5.25
CA GLU A 285 -42.17 -12.61 -6.63
C GLU A 285 -40.76 -13.13 -6.88
N SER A 286 -40.45 -13.46 -8.15
CA SER A 286 -39.12 -13.86 -8.60
C SER A 286 -38.17 -12.68 -8.50
N ALA A 287 -37.04 -12.90 -7.84
CA ALA A 287 -36.00 -11.89 -7.71
C ALA A 287 -35.36 -11.61 -9.07
N THR A 288 -35.18 -10.33 -9.40
CA THR A 288 -34.44 -9.90 -10.58
C THR A 288 -32.98 -9.61 -10.22
N MET A 289 -32.07 -9.60 -11.20
CA MET A 289 -30.67 -9.25 -10.96
C MET A 289 -30.53 -7.84 -10.34
N SER A 290 -31.30 -6.87 -10.86
CA SER A 290 -31.34 -5.50 -10.31
C SER A 290 -31.98 -5.46 -8.92
N GLY A 291 -33.03 -6.24 -8.67
CA GLY A 291 -33.64 -6.35 -7.36
C GLY A 291 -32.68 -6.93 -6.29
N ILE A 292 -31.82 -7.87 -6.68
CA ILE A 292 -30.74 -8.37 -5.82
C ILE A 292 -29.72 -7.26 -5.52
N ALA A 293 -29.33 -6.46 -6.52
CA ALA A 293 -28.41 -5.32 -6.32
C ALA A 293 -29.03 -4.26 -5.38
N VAL A 294 -30.33 -3.96 -5.54
CA VAL A 294 -31.09 -3.07 -4.62
C VAL A 294 -31.09 -3.63 -3.21
N ALA A 295 -31.45 -4.91 -3.03
CA ALA A 295 -31.51 -5.55 -1.71
C ALA A 295 -30.12 -5.56 -1.03
N HIS A 296 -29.06 -5.83 -1.79
CA HIS A 296 -27.68 -5.79 -1.32
C HIS A 296 -27.27 -4.38 -0.88
N SER A 297 -27.61 -3.36 -1.68
CA SER A 297 -27.34 -1.96 -1.35
C SER A 297 -28.12 -1.52 -0.12
N LEU A 298 -29.41 -1.83 -0.06
CA LEU A 298 -30.28 -1.46 1.06
C LEU A 298 -29.78 -2.08 2.38
N PHE A 299 -29.38 -3.35 2.35
CA PHE A 299 -28.80 -4.02 3.51
C PHE A 299 -27.53 -3.31 3.99
N ASN A 300 -26.53 -3.10 3.11
CA ASN A 300 -25.25 -2.51 3.51
C ASN A 300 -25.38 -1.05 3.96
N ILE A 301 -26.20 -0.25 3.28
CA ILE A 301 -26.48 1.14 3.65
C ILE A 301 -27.20 1.19 5.01
N SER A 302 -28.20 0.33 5.24
CA SER A 302 -28.92 0.27 6.51
C SER A 302 -28.01 -0.15 7.67
N CYS A 303 -27.18 -1.17 7.49
CA CYS A 303 -26.17 -1.57 8.47
C CYS A 303 -25.22 -0.43 8.81
N THR A 304 -24.74 0.26 7.79
CA THR A 304 -23.82 1.38 7.97
C THR A 304 -24.50 2.56 8.67
N ALA A 305 -25.70 2.95 8.25
CA ALA A 305 -26.44 4.04 8.88
C ALA A 305 -26.72 3.77 10.37
N MET A 306 -26.96 2.50 10.73
CA MET A 306 -27.18 2.08 12.10
C MET A 306 -25.89 2.04 12.93
N LEU A 307 -24.80 1.53 12.38
CA LEU A 307 -23.57 1.22 13.13
C LEU A 307 -22.48 2.26 13.04
N LEU A 308 -22.46 3.14 12.01
CA LEU A 308 -21.47 4.19 11.85
C LEU A 308 -21.43 5.17 13.05
N PRO A 309 -22.58 5.63 13.58
CA PRO A 309 -22.58 6.45 14.80
C PRO A 309 -22.08 5.69 16.04
N LEU A 310 -22.21 4.36 16.03
CA LEU A 310 -21.81 3.47 17.12
C LEU A 310 -20.36 2.94 16.98
N GLY A 311 -19.55 3.50 16.10
CA GLY A 311 -18.18 3.04 15.85
C GLY A 311 -17.32 2.98 17.11
N GLY A 312 -17.47 3.91 18.09
CA GLY A 312 -16.78 3.85 19.38
C GLY A 312 -17.23 2.71 20.29
N TRP A 313 -18.49 2.28 20.16
CA TRP A 313 -18.98 1.11 20.86
C TRP A 313 -18.42 -0.19 20.24
N LEU A 314 -18.36 -0.27 18.89
CA LEU A 314 -17.74 -1.40 18.19
C LEU A 314 -16.26 -1.53 18.53
N GLU A 315 -15.54 -0.42 18.64
CA GLU A 315 -14.15 -0.39 19.07
C GLU A 315 -13.99 -1.00 20.48
N LYS A 316 -14.78 -0.53 21.44
CA LYS A 316 -14.77 -1.08 22.81
C LYS A 316 -15.14 -2.56 22.85
N LEU A 317 -16.08 -2.99 22.02
CA LEU A 317 -16.46 -4.39 21.90
C LEU A 317 -15.30 -5.23 21.36
N ALA A 318 -14.62 -4.77 20.32
CA ALA A 318 -13.46 -5.46 19.74
C ALA A 318 -12.30 -5.56 20.76
N ILE A 319 -12.03 -4.50 21.52
CA ILE A 319 -11.02 -4.52 22.60
C ILE A 319 -11.39 -5.54 23.67
N ARG A 320 -12.68 -5.68 24.01
CA ARG A 320 -13.13 -6.67 25.00
C ARG A 320 -13.00 -8.12 24.50
N LEU A 321 -13.24 -8.35 23.19
CA LEU A 321 -13.12 -9.68 22.57
C LEU A 321 -11.67 -10.09 22.33
N VAL A 322 -10.80 -9.11 22.07
CA VAL A 322 -9.35 -9.30 21.89
C VAL A 322 -8.64 -8.43 22.92
N PRO A 323 -8.50 -8.90 24.18
CA PRO A 323 -7.93 -8.11 25.26
C PRO A 323 -6.42 -7.88 25.11
N ASP A 324 -5.92 -6.83 25.77
CA ASP A 324 -4.49 -6.58 25.87
C ASP A 324 -3.86 -7.67 26.76
N GLY A 325 -2.92 -8.46 26.20
CA GLY A 325 -2.09 -9.38 27.00
C GLY A 325 -0.93 -8.60 27.64
N LYS A 326 -0.18 -9.24 28.54
CA LYS A 326 1.10 -8.73 29.02
C LYS A 326 2.09 -8.75 27.85
N GLU A 327 2.43 -7.60 27.30
CA GLU A 327 3.53 -7.45 26.35
C GLU A 327 4.83 -7.28 27.14
N MET A 328 5.83 -8.08 26.79
CA MET A 328 7.22 -7.70 27.04
C MET A 328 7.59 -6.64 26.00
N PRO A 329 8.31 -5.56 26.38
CA PRO A 329 8.85 -4.62 25.42
C PRO A 329 9.95 -5.34 24.62
N ALA A 330 9.58 -5.96 23.51
CA ALA A 330 10.52 -6.32 22.48
C ALA A 330 10.75 -5.07 21.60
N GLU A 331 11.99 -4.80 21.24
CA GLU A 331 12.30 -3.86 20.16
C GLU A 331 11.39 -4.20 18.98
N GLN A 332 10.62 -3.22 18.53
CA GLN A 332 9.63 -3.47 17.48
C GLN A 332 10.40 -3.80 16.19
N PRO A 333 10.23 -5.00 15.63
CA PRO A 333 10.82 -5.31 14.33
C PRO A 333 10.27 -4.33 13.29
N VAL A 334 11.08 -4.03 12.28
CA VAL A 334 10.64 -3.24 11.12
C VAL A 334 9.55 -4.03 10.40
N GLU A 335 8.28 -3.71 10.66
CA GLU A 335 7.17 -4.45 10.09
C GLU A 335 6.78 -3.89 8.72
N LEU A 336 7.28 -4.54 7.68
CA LEU A 336 6.75 -4.44 6.32
C LEU A 336 5.78 -5.61 6.12
N ASP A 337 4.49 -5.29 6.14
CA ASP A 337 3.44 -6.31 6.10
C ASP A 337 3.30 -6.92 4.70
N GLU A 338 3.53 -8.23 4.57
CA GLU A 338 3.43 -8.96 3.29
C GLU A 338 2.03 -8.88 2.64
N ARG A 339 0.98 -8.57 3.39
CA ARG A 339 -0.38 -8.39 2.87
C ARG A 339 -0.50 -7.18 1.95
N LEU A 340 0.37 -6.19 2.16
CA LEU A 340 0.43 -5.00 1.30
C LEU A 340 1.01 -5.31 -0.08
N LEU A 341 1.73 -6.42 -0.26
CA LEU A 341 2.23 -6.86 -1.57
C LEU A 341 1.09 -7.10 -2.58
N ALA A 342 -0.11 -7.40 -2.11
CA ALA A 342 -1.29 -7.49 -2.96
C ALA A 342 -1.71 -6.13 -3.56
N THR A 343 -1.22 -5.01 -3.00
CA THR A 343 -1.51 -3.64 -3.46
C THR A 343 -0.19 -2.87 -3.61
N PRO A 344 0.54 -3.05 -4.73
CA PRO A 344 1.91 -2.58 -4.92
C PRO A 344 2.14 -1.10 -4.63
N SER A 345 1.24 -0.21 -5.05
CA SER A 345 1.34 1.23 -4.81
C SER A 345 1.37 1.60 -3.32
N LEU A 346 0.63 0.85 -2.51
CA LEU A 346 0.57 1.06 -1.05
C LEU A 346 1.77 0.44 -0.34
N ALA A 347 2.19 -0.76 -0.77
CA ALA A 347 3.41 -1.41 -0.31
C ALA A 347 4.62 -0.48 -0.51
N LEU A 348 4.73 0.11 -1.71
CA LEU A 348 5.80 1.05 -2.05
C LEU A 348 5.75 2.32 -1.19
N GLY A 349 4.53 2.85 -0.94
CA GLY A 349 4.34 3.97 -0.02
C GLY A 349 4.84 3.67 1.40
N ARG A 350 4.61 2.44 1.91
CA ARG A 350 5.16 2.03 3.21
C ARG A 350 6.68 1.87 3.17
N CYS A 351 7.24 1.27 2.10
CA CYS A 351 8.68 1.18 1.93
C CYS A 351 9.34 2.57 1.98
N ARG A 352 8.77 3.56 1.30
CA ARG A 352 9.28 4.94 1.33
C ARG A 352 9.22 5.56 2.73
N ALA A 353 8.15 5.36 3.48
CA ALA A 353 8.03 5.85 4.85
C ALA A 353 9.11 5.23 5.76
N VAL A 354 9.32 3.92 5.66
CA VAL A 354 10.37 3.21 6.43
C VAL A 354 11.77 3.63 5.99
N ALA A 355 12.01 3.83 4.69
CA ALA A 355 13.28 4.36 4.19
C ALA A 355 13.55 5.80 4.67
N SER A 356 12.51 6.63 4.83
CA SER A 356 12.65 7.96 5.45
C SER A 356 13.02 7.87 6.93
N GLU A 357 12.44 6.92 7.67
CA GLU A 357 12.82 6.64 9.08
C GLU A 357 14.29 6.16 9.17
N MET A 358 14.74 5.35 8.20
CA MET A 358 16.12 4.91 8.08
C MET A 358 17.06 6.09 7.79
N ALA A 359 16.67 7.00 6.88
CA ALA A 359 17.45 8.20 6.57
C ALA A 359 17.62 9.09 7.80
N ASP A 360 16.56 9.33 8.56
CA ASP A 360 16.64 10.07 9.82
C ASP A 360 17.62 9.41 10.79
N CYS A 361 17.52 8.08 10.95
CA CYS A 361 18.38 7.30 11.83
C CYS A 361 19.87 7.39 11.45
N ALA A 362 20.21 7.18 10.16
CA ALA A 362 21.57 7.21 9.67
C ALA A 362 22.21 8.61 9.82
N MET A 363 21.45 9.65 9.48
CA MET A 363 21.94 11.02 9.57
C MET A 363 22.10 11.51 11.01
N GLU A 364 21.16 11.15 11.92
CA GLU A 364 21.29 11.44 13.35
C GLU A 364 22.48 10.70 13.99
N ALA A 365 22.76 9.45 13.55
CA ALA A 365 23.94 8.71 14.00
C ALA A 365 25.24 9.42 13.62
N LEU A 366 25.35 9.90 12.38
CA LEU A 366 26.54 10.61 11.93
C LEU A 366 26.69 11.98 12.59
N GLU A 367 25.60 12.75 12.71
CA GLU A 367 25.63 14.03 13.46
C GLU A 367 26.08 13.81 14.92
N GLY A 368 25.61 12.76 15.58
CA GLY A 368 26.05 12.37 16.91
C GLY A 368 27.51 11.96 16.97
N ALA A 369 28.04 11.28 15.93
CA ALA A 369 29.43 10.91 15.83
C ALA A 369 30.34 12.14 15.66
N LEU A 370 29.90 13.13 14.91
CA LEU A 370 30.59 14.43 14.80
C LEU A 370 30.61 15.17 16.16
N ASP A 371 29.51 15.13 16.92
CA ASP A 371 29.43 15.74 18.25
C ASP A 371 30.36 15.05 19.27
N ALA A 372 30.67 13.75 19.07
CA ALA A 372 31.55 13.01 19.97
C ALA A 372 32.99 13.54 20.05
N PHE A 373 33.45 14.30 19.04
CA PHE A 373 34.76 14.96 19.11
C PHE A 373 34.82 16.06 20.16
N ASP A 374 33.71 16.75 20.40
CA ASP A 374 33.61 17.84 21.37
C ASP A 374 33.03 17.38 22.72
N ALA A 375 32.04 16.47 22.69
CA ALA A 375 31.24 16.10 23.84
C ALA A 375 30.99 14.58 23.91
N TYR A 376 32.02 13.76 23.92
CA TYR A 376 31.90 12.31 24.03
C TYR A 376 31.28 11.88 25.36
N THR A 377 30.25 11.03 25.30
CA THR A 377 29.74 10.28 26.43
C THR A 377 29.53 8.81 26.04
N PRO A 378 29.68 7.84 26.99
CA PRO A 378 29.41 6.43 26.68
C PRO A 378 27.99 6.19 26.17
N GLU A 379 27.02 6.95 26.68
CA GLU A 379 25.61 6.86 26.28
C GLU A 379 25.40 7.31 24.82
N LEU A 380 26.14 8.35 24.37
CA LEU A 380 26.13 8.80 22.99
C LEU A 380 26.74 7.71 22.06
N ALA A 381 27.87 7.15 22.45
CA ALA A 381 28.52 6.08 21.71
C ALA A 381 27.61 4.84 21.56
N GLU A 382 26.95 4.43 22.65
CA GLU A 382 26.00 3.32 22.61
C GLU A 382 24.76 3.63 21.78
N ARG A 383 24.30 4.89 21.74
CA ARG A 383 23.20 5.32 20.87
C ARG A 383 23.59 5.21 19.40
N ILE A 384 24.77 5.70 19.01
CA ILE A 384 25.26 5.66 17.61
C ILE A 384 25.34 4.20 17.13
N ARG A 385 25.92 3.29 17.93
CA ARG A 385 26.01 1.86 17.57
C ARG A 385 24.63 1.17 17.50
N ARG A 386 23.66 1.59 18.32
CA ARG A 386 22.27 1.10 18.22
C ARG A 386 21.59 1.62 16.95
N ASP A 387 21.85 2.87 16.58
CA ASP A 387 21.25 3.48 15.40
C ASP A 387 21.82 2.83 14.11
N GLU A 388 23.13 2.49 14.07
CA GLU A 388 23.72 1.70 12.99
C GLU A 388 23.07 0.30 12.90
N SER A 389 23.06 -0.46 13.97
CA SER A 389 22.39 -1.77 14.00
C SER A 389 20.89 -1.70 13.64
N ARG A 390 20.26 -0.56 13.83
CA ARG A 390 18.89 -0.30 13.39
C ARG A 390 18.82 -0.01 11.90
N CYS A 391 19.80 0.69 11.33
CA CYS A 391 19.91 0.93 9.88
C CYS A 391 20.12 -0.38 9.11
N ASP A 392 20.98 -1.28 9.59
CA ASP A 392 21.15 -2.62 9.03
C ASP A 392 19.84 -3.40 8.94
N ARG A 393 19.07 -3.38 10.05
CA ARG A 393 17.75 -4.04 10.07
C ARG A 393 16.75 -3.40 9.10
N TYR A 394 16.82 -2.09 8.89
CA TYR A 394 16.01 -1.39 7.89
C TYR A 394 16.41 -1.81 6.48
N GLU A 395 17.71 -1.87 6.19
CA GLU A 395 18.22 -2.26 4.88
C GLU A 395 17.79 -3.68 4.52
N ASP A 396 18.04 -4.66 5.39
CA ASP A 396 17.66 -6.05 5.21
C ASP A 396 16.14 -6.23 4.98
N ALA A 397 15.32 -5.56 5.81
CA ALA A 397 13.88 -5.65 5.72
C ALA A 397 13.34 -5.01 4.43
N LEU A 398 13.80 -3.80 4.11
CA LEU A 398 13.41 -3.08 2.90
C LEU A 398 13.89 -3.78 1.64
N GLY A 399 15.16 -4.22 1.59
CA GLY A 399 15.75 -4.91 0.45
C GLY A 399 14.98 -6.18 0.12
N THR A 400 14.75 -7.04 1.12
CA THR A 400 13.96 -8.26 0.97
C THR A 400 12.53 -7.98 0.51
N TYR A 401 11.88 -6.98 1.08
CA TYR A 401 10.50 -6.65 0.76
C TYR A 401 10.35 -6.04 -0.64
N LEU A 402 11.24 -5.13 -1.04
CA LEU A 402 11.25 -4.50 -2.36
C LEU A 402 11.53 -5.53 -3.47
N VAL A 403 12.41 -6.52 -3.24
CA VAL A 403 12.65 -7.62 -4.17
C VAL A 403 11.37 -8.46 -4.34
N ARG A 404 10.67 -8.78 -3.27
CA ARG A 404 9.38 -9.50 -3.34
C ARG A 404 8.31 -8.66 -4.06
N LEU A 405 8.27 -7.37 -3.77
CA LEU A 405 7.34 -6.43 -4.43
C LEU A 405 7.59 -6.37 -5.94
N SER A 406 8.86 -6.38 -6.38
CA SER A 406 9.24 -6.37 -7.80
C SER A 406 8.85 -7.64 -8.56
N ALA A 407 8.56 -8.74 -7.84
CA ALA A 407 8.00 -9.95 -8.45
C ALA A 407 6.51 -9.82 -8.83
N HIS A 408 5.84 -8.77 -8.35
CA HIS A 408 4.46 -8.46 -8.73
C HIS A 408 4.43 -7.55 -9.97
N GLN A 409 3.25 -7.46 -10.61
CA GLN A 409 3.08 -6.58 -11.77
C GLN A 409 3.03 -5.12 -11.34
N LEU A 410 4.20 -4.47 -11.33
CA LEU A 410 4.33 -3.04 -11.07
C LEU A 410 4.03 -2.23 -12.33
N GLY A 411 3.42 -1.05 -12.16
CA GLY A 411 3.41 -0.02 -13.19
C GLY A 411 4.82 0.55 -13.41
N LYS A 412 5.02 1.30 -14.51
CA LYS A 412 6.33 1.88 -14.82
C LYS A 412 6.82 2.81 -13.70
N ASP A 413 5.97 3.74 -13.26
CA ASP A 413 6.28 4.69 -12.20
C ASP A 413 6.61 3.98 -10.87
N GLU A 414 5.89 2.89 -10.54
CA GLU A 414 6.12 2.08 -9.34
C GLU A 414 7.44 1.29 -9.41
N SER A 415 7.79 0.78 -10.59
CA SER A 415 9.06 0.08 -10.81
C SER A 415 10.26 1.02 -10.72
N GLU A 416 10.12 2.25 -11.20
CA GLU A 416 11.14 3.30 -11.07
C GLU A 416 11.32 3.68 -9.60
N GLU A 417 10.24 3.89 -8.84
CA GLU A 417 10.29 4.21 -7.40
C GLU A 417 10.87 3.05 -6.57
N ALA A 418 10.54 1.79 -6.88
CA ALA A 418 11.14 0.62 -6.22
C ALA A 418 12.65 0.54 -6.46
N THR A 419 13.09 0.85 -7.69
CA THR A 419 14.50 0.88 -8.07
C THR A 419 15.26 2.02 -7.37
N GLU A 420 14.65 3.21 -7.28
CA GLU A 420 15.17 4.34 -6.52
C GLU A 420 15.41 3.95 -5.06
N LEU A 421 14.40 3.37 -4.41
CA LEU A 421 14.49 2.95 -3.00
C LEU A 421 15.59 1.89 -2.80
N LEU A 422 15.67 0.86 -3.66
CA LEU A 422 16.69 -0.18 -3.57
C LEU A 422 18.12 0.35 -3.66
N LYS A 423 18.35 1.41 -4.45
CA LYS A 423 19.65 2.07 -4.52
C LYS A 423 19.92 2.89 -3.25
N THR A 424 18.92 3.67 -2.83
CA THR A 424 19.07 4.63 -1.74
C THR A 424 19.29 3.96 -0.38
N ILE A 425 18.65 2.81 -0.10
CA ILE A 425 18.82 2.13 1.20
C ILE A 425 20.27 1.70 1.44
N GLY A 426 20.98 1.24 0.41
CA GLY A 426 22.40 0.91 0.53
C GLY A 426 23.29 2.12 0.81
N ASP A 427 23.00 3.29 0.21
CA ASP A 427 23.74 4.52 0.52
C ASP A 427 23.43 5.02 1.96
N LEU A 428 22.21 4.85 2.45
CA LEU A 428 21.84 5.19 3.84
C LEU A 428 22.52 4.29 4.87
N GLU A 429 22.60 2.97 4.59
CA GLU A 429 23.36 2.04 5.44
C GLU A 429 24.82 2.44 5.51
N ARG A 430 25.47 2.78 4.37
CA ARG A 430 26.85 3.24 4.34
C ARG A 430 27.08 4.53 5.14
N ILE A 431 26.14 5.47 5.15
CA ILE A 431 26.23 6.66 6.00
C ILE A 431 26.24 6.27 7.48
N SER A 432 25.44 5.29 7.89
CA SER A 432 25.42 4.82 9.28
C SER A 432 26.69 4.03 9.66
N ASP A 433 27.27 3.26 8.75
CA ASP A 433 28.58 2.61 8.92
C ASP A 433 29.68 3.65 9.17
N HIS A 434 29.71 4.71 8.34
CA HIS A 434 30.67 5.80 8.52
C HIS A 434 30.46 6.56 9.83
N ALA A 435 29.23 6.61 10.37
CA ALA A 435 29.00 7.19 11.69
C ALA A 435 29.74 6.42 12.80
N VAL A 436 29.77 5.09 12.72
CA VAL A 436 30.53 4.26 13.67
C VAL A 436 32.02 4.44 13.48
N ASN A 437 32.55 4.50 12.26
CA ASN A 437 33.97 4.75 11.97
C ASN A 437 34.41 6.12 12.51
N VAL A 438 33.58 7.16 12.31
CA VAL A 438 33.82 8.50 12.84
C VAL A 438 33.83 8.51 14.37
N LEU A 439 32.90 7.78 15.01
CA LEU A 439 32.87 7.58 16.47
C LEU A 439 34.15 6.89 16.95
N GLU A 440 34.58 5.81 16.29
CA GLU A 440 35.82 5.06 16.63
C GLU A 440 37.04 5.97 16.56
N SER A 441 37.10 6.88 15.58
CA SER A 441 38.14 7.90 15.50
C SER A 441 38.16 8.82 16.72
N ALA A 442 37.00 9.24 17.21
CA ALA A 442 36.89 10.06 18.44
C ALA A 442 37.28 9.25 19.70
N GLU A 443 36.89 7.97 19.79
CA GLU A 443 37.26 7.06 20.87
C GLU A 443 38.77 6.78 20.88
N GLU A 444 39.39 6.61 19.71
CA GLU A 444 40.82 6.38 19.58
C GLU A 444 41.62 7.58 20.09
N LEU A 445 41.29 8.81 19.66
CA LEU A 445 41.91 10.04 20.15
C LEU A 445 41.84 10.08 21.70
N ARG A 446 40.64 9.82 22.25
CA ARG A 446 40.42 9.89 23.68
C ARG A 446 41.18 8.81 24.44
N SER A 447 41.15 7.55 23.99
CA SER A 447 41.78 6.40 24.67
C SER A 447 43.29 6.50 24.70
N LYS A 448 43.89 7.06 23.61
CA LYS A 448 45.35 7.28 23.49
C LYS A 448 45.82 8.64 24.02
N GLY A 449 44.89 9.48 24.52
CA GLY A 449 45.23 10.86 24.96
C GLY A 449 45.77 11.74 23.88
N LEU A 450 45.39 11.50 22.62
CA LEU A 450 45.83 12.28 21.46
C LEU A 450 44.92 13.48 21.27
N THR A 451 45.51 14.59 20.77
CA THR A 451 44.76 15.79 20.43
C THR A 451 45.21 16.33 19.09
N PHE A 452 44.28 16.87 18.34
CA PHE A 452 44.61 17.63 17.13
C PHE A 452 45.24 18.98 17.47
N SER A 453 46.10 19.48 16.59
CA SER A 453 46.63 20.82 16.75
C SER A 453 45.51 21.87 16.69
N PRO A 454 45.66 23.06 17.32
CA PRO A 454 44.64 24.12 17.27
C PRO A 454 44.21 24.53 15.85
N GLN A 455 45.14 24.39 14.89
CA GLN A 455 44.86 24.64 13.48
C GLN A 455 44.00 23.50 12.88
N ALA A 456 44.40 22.25 13.12
CA ALA A 456 43.63 21.08 12.65
C ALA A 456 42.22 21.06 13.25
N ALA A 457 42.04 21.42 14.54
CA ALA A 457 40.75 21.53 15.15
C ALA A 457 39.84 22.56 14.45
N ARG A 458 40.37 23.74 14.09
CA ARG A 458 39.62 24.74 13.30
C ARG A 458 39.27 24.24 11.91
N GLU A 459 40.20 23.57 11.24
CA GLU A 459 40.00 22.96 9.93
C GLU A 459 38.90 21.88 9.99
N LEU A 460 38.88 21.04 11.04
CA LEU A 460 37.84 20.05 11.28
C LEU A 460 36.47 20.71 11.46
N THR A 461 36.39 21.83 12.19
CA THR A 461 35.12 22.57 12.37
C THR A 461 34.54 23.03 11.03
N VAL A 462 35.37 23.45 10.08
CA VAL A 462 34.94 23.86 8.74
C VAL A 462 34.40 22.64 7.97
N LEU A 463 35.12 21.51 7.98
CA LEU A 463 34.71 20.29 7.29
C LEU A 463 33.41 19.73 7.88
N THR A 464 33.31 19.64 9.20
CA THR A 464 32.09 19.10 9.87
C THR A 464 30.87 19.99 9.60
N ALA A 465 31.06 21.33 9.49
CA ALA A 465 29.97 22.21 9.10
C ALA A 465 29.49 21.94 7.66
N ALA A 466 30.39 21.67 6.72
CA ALA A 466 30.03 21.29 5.35
C ALA A 466 29.31 19.93 5.30
N ILE A 467 29.79 18.95 6.08
CA ILE A 467 29.15 17.63 6.20
C ILE A 467 27.72 17.75 6.78
N ARG A 468 27.51 18.54 7.82
CA ARG A 468 26.17 18.78 8.38
C ARG A 468 25.23 19.42 7.35
N GLU A 469 25.73 20.34 6.54
CA GLU A 469 24.92 20.97 5.50
C GLU A 469 24.52 19.97 4.41
N ILE A 470 25.45 19.12 3.93
CA ILE A 470 25.16 18.12 2.89
C ILE A 470 24.19 17.06 3.38
N LEU A 471 24.31 16.60 4.64
CA LEU A 471 23.35 15.69 5.26
C LEU A 471 21.94 16.30 5.29
N GLY A 472 21.82 17.56 5.72
CA GLY A 472 20.53 18.26 5.74
C GLY A 472 19.92 18.44 4.35
N LEU A 473 20.74 18.69 3.32
CA LEU A 473 20.29 18.76 1.92
C LEU A 473 19.83 17.40 1.41
N ALA A 474 20.61 16.34 1.61
CA ALA A 474 20.28 14.98 1.19
C ALA A 474 19.01 14.47 1.88
N ARG A 475 18.84 14.75 3.18
CA ARG A 475 17.62 14.43 3.94
C ARG A 475 16.37 15.06 3.32
N ARG A 476 16.41 16.38 3.06
CA ARG A 476 15.28 17.08 2.43
C ARG A 476 15.01 16.58 1.02
N ALA A 477 16.07 16.39 0.23
CA ALA A 477 15.96 15.84 -1.11
C ALA A 477 15.21 14.51 -1.12
N PHE A 478 15.56 13.59 -0.23
CA PHE A 478 14.96 12.26 -0.17
C PHE A 478 13.59 12.26 0.50
N ALA A 479 13.45 12.79 1.71
CA ALA A 479 12.21 12.71 2.49
C ALA A 479 11.09 13.58 1.91
N GLU A 480 11.41 14.79 1.44
CA GLU A 480 10.44 15.77 0.93
C GLU A 480 10.34 15.79 -0.60
N LYS A 481 11.18 15.00 -1.30
CA LYS A 481 11.35 15.06 -2.78
C LYS A 481 11.68 16.49 -3.26
N ASP A 482 12.47 17.22 -2.46
CA ASP A 482 12.90 18.58 -2.78
C ASP A 482 14.01 18.58 -3.83
N LEU A 483 13.62 18.78 -5.09
CA LEU A 483 14.56 18.84 -6.23
C LEU A 483 15.53 20.01 -6.14
N THR A 484 15.17 21.10 -5.45
CA THR A 484 16.03 22.24 -5.24
C THR A 484 17.15 21.89 -4.26
N ALA A 485 16.83 21.19 -3.18
CA ALA A 485 17.82 20.67 -2.25
C ALA A 485 18.71 19.63 -2.94
N ALA A 486 18.12 18.69 -3.72
CA ALA A 486 18.86 17.69 -4.47
C ALA A 486 19.91 18.31 -5.42
N ALA A 487 19.56 19.37 -6.13
CA ALA A 487 20.46 20.06 -7.05
C ALA A 487 21.64 20.79 -6.35
N GLN A 488 21.54 21.04 -5.04
CA GLN A 488 22.61 21.69 -4.26
C GLN A 488 23.62 20.68 -3.68
N VAL A 489 23.27 19.38 -3.61
CA VAL A 489 24.14 18.37 -2.98
C VAL A 489 25.43 18.16 -3.74
N GLU A 490 25.36 17.94 -5.05
CA GLU A 490 26.53 17.66 -5.89
C GLU A 490 27.55 18.81 -5.94
N PRO A 491 27.15 20.11 -6.05
CA PRO A 491 28.08 21.22 -5.92
C PRO A 491 28.78 21.29 -4.56
N LEU A 492 28.09 20.94 -3.47
CA LEU A 492 28.65 20.93 -2.12
C LEU A 492 29.60 19.73 -1.94
N GLU A 493 29.24 18.54 -2.47
CA GLU A 493 30.14 17.37 -2.47
C GLU A 493 31.46 17.68 -3.11
N GLN A 494 31.47 18.31 -4.30
CA GLN A 494 32.72 18.71 -4.95
C GLN A 494 33.54 19.71 -4.13
N ALA A 495 32.88 20.62 -3.42
CA ALA A 495 33.59 21.54 -2.52
C ALA A 495 34.21 20.80 -1.33
N ILE A 496 33.51 19.75 -0.80
CA ILE A 496 34.00 18.89 0.29
C ILE A 496 35.23 18.07 -0.19
N ASP A 497 35.17 17.49 -1.40
CA ASP A 497 36.31 16.72 -1.94
C ASP A 497 37.58 17.58 -2.08
N VAL A 498 37.45 18.79 -2.65
CA VAL A 498 38.55 19.75 -2.72
C VAL A 498 39.05 20.15 -1.33
N LEU A 499 38.15 20.38 -0.38
CA LEU A 499 38.49 20.73 1.00
C LEU A 499 39.26 19.58 1.67
N LYS A 500 38.84 18.32 1.53
CA LYS A 500 39.52 17.12 2.05
C LYS A 500 40.97 17.05 1.53
N GLU A 501 41.23 17.24 0.23
CA GLU A 501 42.58 17.20 -0.33
C GLU A 501 43.45 18.35 0.19
N GLN A 502 42.90 19.55 0.40
CA GLN A 502 43.59 20.66 1.04
C GLN A 502 43.97 20.33 2.50
N LEU A 503 43.04 19.78 3.27
CA LEU A 503 43.23 19.37 4.67
C LEU A 503 44.32 18.30 4.79
N ARG A 504 44.29 17.30 3.89
CA ARG A 504 45.28 16.24 3.81
C ARG A 504 46.70 16.83 3.55
N THR A 505 46.81 17.73 2.58
CA THR A 505 48.08 18.40 2.24
C THR A 505 48.60 19.23 3.42
N ARG A 506 47.75 20.04 4.06
CA ARG A 506 48.12 20.82 5.24
C ARG A 506 48.56 19.95 6.40
N HIS A 507 47.90 18.79 6.59
CA HIS A 507 48.29 17.86 7.64
C HIS A 507 49.68 17.25 7.39
N ILE A 508 50.03 16.86 6.15
CA ILE A 508 51.34 16.38 5.79
C ILE A 508 52.43 17.43 6.10
N LEU A 509 52.17 18.69 5.79
CA LEU A 509 53.10 19.79 6.11
C LEU A 509 53.28 19.96 7.63
N ARG A 510 52.23 19.85 8.43
CA ARG A 510 52.30 19.89 9.91
C ARG A 510 53.11 18.72 10.48
N MET A 511 52.98 17.52 9.90
CA MET A 511 53.82 16.38 10.31
C MET A 511 55.28 16.58 10.01
N GLN A 512 55.62 17.11 8.81
CA GLN A 512 57.00 17.44 8.46
C GLN A 512 57.62 18.49 9.39
N GLN A 513 56.82 19.39 9.91
CA GLN A 513 57.24 20.42 10.87
C GLN A 513 57.31 19.94 12.33
N GLY A 514 56.92 18.67 12.59
CA GLY A 514 56.86 18.11 13.94
C GLY A 514 55.72 18.69 14.81
N ALA A 515 54.73 19.34 14.19
CA ALA A 515 53.59 19.95 14.87
C ALA A 515 52.41 18.97 15.13
N CYS A 516 52.51 17.73 14.68
CA CYS A 516 51.55 16.65 14.86
C CYS A 516 52.25 15.34 15.15
N SER A 517 51.68 14.47 15.97
CA SER A 517 52.14 13.09 16.12
C SER A 517 51.71 12.23 14.91
N ILE A 518 52.50 11.21 14.62
CA ILE A 518 52.17 10.26 13.52
C ILE A 518 50.85 9.54 13.80
N GLU A 519 50.61 9.17 15.07
CA GLU A 519 49.39 8.45 15.50
C GLU A 519 48.13 9.30 15.31
N ALA A 520 48.16 10.61 15.70
CA ALA A 520 47.08 11.53 15.42
C ALA A 520 46.87 11.74 13.90
N GLY A 521 47.96 11.57 13.11
CA GLY A 521 47.93 11.64 11.66
C GLY A 521 47.13 10.53 10.99
N PHE A 522 47.22 9.30 11.49
CA PHE A 522 46.40 8.19 11.00
C PHE A 522 44.91 8.43 11.26
N VAL A 523 44.55 8.78 12.50
CA VAL A 523 43.15 9.08 12.85
C VAL A 523 42.62 10.24 11.98
N TRP A 524 43.46 11.27 11.72
CA TRP A 524 43.05 12.37 10.84
C TRP A 524 42.76 11.92 9.41
N CYS A 525 43.59 11.03 8.84
CA CYS A 525 43.41 10.54 7.47
C CYS A 525 42.18 9.66 7.33
N ASP A 526 41.94 8.81 8.31
CA ASP A 526 40.74 7.92 8.34
C ASP A 526 39.48 8.77 8.47
N LEU A 527 39.46 9.73 9.39
CA LEU A 527 38.34 10.65 9.57
C LEU A 527 38.01 11.44 8.29
N LEU A 528 39.04 11.98 7.61
CA LEU A 528 38.83 12.69 6.34
C LEU A 528 38.25 11.81 5.26
N THR A 529 38.65 10.53 5.23
CA THR A 529 38.15 9.56 4.26
C THR A 529 36.68 9.18 4.54
N ASP A 530 36.31 8.94 5.80
CA ASP A 530 34.95 8.61 6.18
C ASP A 530 33.99 9.77 5.92
N LEU A 531 34.40 11.00 6.19
CA LEU A 531 33.57 12.18 5.94
C LEU A 531 33.37 12.46 4.45
N GLU A 532 34.41 12.27 3.62
CA GLU A 532 34.28 12.41 2.15
C GLU A 532 33.38 11.30 1.58
N ARG A 533 33.55 10.04 1.98
CA ARG A 533 32.66 8.95 1.55
C ARG A 533 31.22 9.19 1.95
N THR A 534 30.99 9.78 3.12
CA THR A 534 29.66 10.21 3.52
C THR A 534 29.06 11.23 2.53
N SER A 535 29.86 12.20 2.07
CA SER A 535 29.38 13.18 1.08
C SER A 535 29.09 12.55 -0.28
N ASP A 536 29.88 11.55 -0.70
CA ASP A 536 29.62 10.74 -1.89
C ASP A 536 28.27 10.02 -1.82
N HIS A 537 27.96 9.37 -0.69
CA HIS A 537 26.68 8.72 -0.49
C HIS A 537 25.50 9.71 -0.48
N CYS A 538 25.67 10.90 0.08
CA CYS A 538 24.67 11.97 -0.01
C CYS A 538 24.43 12.40 -1.47
N SER A 539 25.49 12.48 -2.29
CA SER A 539 25.38 12.79 -3.71
C SER A 539 24.66 11.70 -4.48
N ASN A 540 24.93 10.41 -4.21
CA ASN A 540 24.21 9.30 -4.80
C ASN A 540 22.71 9.37 -4.49
N ILE A 541 22.33 9.62 -3.23
CA ILE A 541 20.94 9.76 -2.80
C ILE A 541 20.25 10.90 -3.57
N ALA A 542 20.87 12.08 -3.61
CA ALA A 542 20.32 13.23 -4.32
C ALA A 542 20.19 12.99 -5.83
N GLY A 543 21.19 12.32 -6.41
CA GLY A 543 21.18 11.92 -7.81
C GLY A 543 20.05 10.94 -8.14
N CYS A 544 19.78 9.95 -7.28
CA CYS A 544 18.64 9.05 -7.44
C CYS A 544 17.30 9.82 -7.46
N VAL A 545 17.14 10.83 -6.61
CA VAL A 545 15.94 11.69 -6.57
C VAL A 545 15.80 12.51 -7.86
N LEU A 546 16.90 13.06 -8.39
CA LEU A 546 16.89 13.84 -9.64
C LEU A 546 16.61 12.96 -10.86
N ASP A 547 17.16 11.75 -10.92
CA ASP A 547 16.92 10.78 -11.99
C ASP A 547 15.47 10.32 -12.03
N ALA A 548 14.90 10.00 -10.85
CA ALA A 548 13.49 9.64 -10.73
C ALA A 548 12.57 10.76 -11.23
N ALA A 549 12.90 12.03 -10.98
CA ALA A 549 12.14 13.17 -11.46
C ALA A 549 12.21 13.37 -12.98
N LYS A 550 13.31 12.92 -13.62
CA LYS A 550 13.52 13.01 -15.08
C LYS A 550 13.10 11.75 -15.83
N HIS A 551 12.62 10.70 -15.12
CA HIS A 551 12.37 9.37 -15.70
C HIS A 551 13.59 8.77 -16.41
N ASP A 552 14.80 9.08 -15.95
CA ASP A 552 16.06 8.55 -16.42
C ASP A 552 16.72 7.74 -15.28
N LEU A 553 17.32 6.60 -15.59
CA LEU A 553 17.94 5.72 -14.58
C LEU A 553 19.48 5.76 -14.64
N ASN A 554 20.09 6.72 -15.37
CA ASN A 554 21.53 6.84 -15.61
C ASN A 554 22.19 7.90 -14.71
N LEU A 555 22.25 7.63 -13.40
CA LEU A 555 22.83 8.50 -12.38
C LEU A 555 24.16 9.15 -12.79
N HIS A 556 25.09 8.34 -13.31
CA HIS A 556 26.42 8.83 -13.67
C HIS A 556 26.44 9.76 -14.90
N GLU A 557 25.50 9.64 -15.82
CA GLU A 557 25.39 10.55 -16.97
C GLU A 557 24.78 11.88 -16.55
N THR A 558 23.77 11.85 -15.70
CA THR A 558 23.10 13.06 -15.18
C THR A 558 24.05 13.92 -14.36
N LEU A 559 24.81 13.32 -13.44
CA LEU A 559 25.81 14.03 -12.63
C LEU A 559 26.97 14.57 -13.48
N ARG A 560 27.50 13.79 -14.45
CA ARG A 560 28.54 14.25 -15.37
C ARG A 560 28.10 15.40 -16.27
N ALA A 561 26.86 15.36 -16.76
CA ALA A 561 26.30 16.42 -17.58
C ALA A 561 26.13 17.72 -16.79
N ALA A 562 25.70 17.63 -15.52
CA ALA A 562 25.61 18.78 -14.63
C ALA A 562 27.00 19.40 -14.34
N ARG A 563 28.02 18.59 -14.07
CA ARG A 563 29.42 19.04 -13.85
C ARG A 563 30.01 19.76 -15.08
N GLY A 564 29.60 19.38 -16.31
CA GLY A 564 30.25 19.82 -17.55
C GLY A 564 29.75 21.15 -18.13
N SER A 565 28.50 21.56 -17.95
CA SER A 565 27.91 22.67 -18.71
C SER A 565 26.83 23.48 -18.01
N ASP A 566 26.46 23.18 -16.76
CA ASP A 566 25.37 23.86 -16.05
C ASP A 566 25.91 25.13 -15.33
N PRO A 567 25.50 26.36 -15.73
CA PRO A 567 25.92 27.60 -15.09
C PRO A 567 25.46 27.71 -13.62
N ASP A 568 24.30 27.09 -13.27
CA ASP A 568 23.78 27.14 -11.91
C ASP A 568 24.60 26.24 -10.99
N PHE A 569 25.05 25.08 -11.50
CA PHE A 569 26.02 24.24 -10.82
C PHE A 569 27.31 24.98 -10.47
N HIS A 570 27.95 25.63 -11.45
CA HIS A 570 29.20 26.35 -11.24
C HIS A 570 29.04 27.51 -10.25
N ARG A 571 27.92 28.20 -10.27
CA ARG A 571 27.61 29.26 -9.30
C ARG A 571 27.49 28.72 -7.88
N ALA A 572 26.75 27.63 -7.71
CA ALA A 572 26.56 26.96 -6.42
C ALA A 572 27.90 26.43 -5.88
N TYR A 573 28.71 25.79 -6.73
CA TYR A 573 30.04 25.32 -6.35
C TYR A 573 30.95 26.46 -5.87
N GLN A 574 31.00 27.58 -6.59
CA GLN A 574 31.76 28.75 -6.18
C GLN A 574 31.33 29.31 -4.83
N GLN A 575 30.01 29.38 -4.59
CA GLN A 575 29.45 29.83 -3.31
C GLN A 575 29.88 28.90 -2.16
N TYR A 576 29.86 27.58 -2.36
CA TYR A 576 30.29 26.61 -1.33
C TYR A 576 31.81 26.64 -1.14
N ALA A 577 32.59 26.75 -2.21
CA ALA A 577 34.03 26.87 -2.13
C ALA A 577 34.49 28.15 -1.37
N GLU A 578 33.78 29.27 -1.55
CA GLU A 578 34.00 30.49 -0.78
C GLU A 578 33.54 30.37 0.69
N LYS A 579 32.36 29.74 0.91
CA LYS A 579 31.77 29.54 2.26
C LYS A 579 32.66 28.71 3.17
N TYR A 580 33.29 27.68 2.61
CA TYR A 580 34.12 26.70 3.33
C TYR A 580 35.63 26.89 3.04
N ALA A 581 36.04 28.07 2.60
CA ALA A 581 37.45 28.39 2.41
C ALA A 581 38.21 28.35 3.75
N LEU A 582 39.45 27.76 3.73
CA LEU A 582 40.34 27.59 4.90
C LEU A 582 41.25 28.76 5.13
#